data_077f3c3d467dfc6364a4895837a38305
#
_entry.id   077f3c3d467dfc6364a4895837a38305
#
_cell.length_a   1.000
_cell.length_b   1.000
_cell.length_c   1.000
_cell.angle_alpha   90.00
_cell.angle_beta   90.00
_cell.angle_gamma   90.00
#
_symmetry.space_group_name_H-M   'P 1'
#
loop_
_entity.id
_entity.type
_entity.pdbx_description
1 polymer ?
#
loop_
_entity_poly.entity_id
_entity_poly.type
_entity_poly.pdbx_seq_one_letter_code
_entity_poly.pdbx_strand_id
1 'polypeptide(L)'
;MKANRLMILAAAMGFLAACSETPAPVELAIENVTLVDAVNPTREGKTVLVNDGTIVEIIDSGTDFLATETIDATGKYLIPGLWDFHVHFTYDARFTDAMAGLFLYHGVTNVRDTGGLLEDLLPVVENLRAPEAIAPAIWFAGPLLDGGDVVYDGINLPGLGVANATPDEARANIAAIHEAGASFLKIYEMVTPEVFEAIVDEAGKRGLPIAGMCPYPCGLERSHPRFSHWSTCAITSLIASVTPKHCE
;
A
#
# COMPACT_ATOMS: atom_id res chain seq x y z
N MET A 1 49.52 23.80 -75.25
CA MET A 1 48.53 22.71 -75.26
C MET A 1 48.12 22.44 -73.81
N LYS A 2 46.91 22.90 -73.38
CA LYS A 2 46.37 22.79 -71.98
C LYS A 2 45.20 21.78 -72.02
N ALA A 3 45.38 20.64 -71.37
CA ALA A 3 44.32 19.65 -71.22
C ALA A 3 43.42 20.00 -70.05
N ASN A 4 42.15 20.25 -70.30
CA ASN A 4 41.12 20.42 -69.29
C ASN A 4 40.72 19.05 -68.74
N ARG A 5 40.89 18.84 -67.44
CA ARG A 5 40.31 17.72 -66.73
C ARG A 5 38.94 18.17 -66.18
N LEU A 6 37.89 17.61 -66.70
CA LEU A 6 36.53 17.73 -66.20
C LEU A 6 36.34 16.77 -65.01
N MET A 7 36.20 17.30 -63.82
CA MET A 7 35.90 16.50 -62.60
C MET A 7 34.36 16.37 -62.51
N ILE A 8 33.88 15.15 -62.71
CA ILE A 8 32.47 14.81 -62.46
C ILE A 8 32.32 14.52 -60.96
N LEU A 9 31.60 15.37 -60.25
CA LEU A 9 31.22 15.21 -58.85
C LEU A 9 29.93 14.39 -58.80
N ALA A 10 30.00 13.11 -58.50
CA ALA A 10 28.83 12.27 -58.26
C ALA A 10 28.34 12.52 -56.81
N ALA A 11 27.22 13.23 -56.70
CA ALA A 11 26.51 13.38 -55.41
C ALA A 11 25.76 12.10 -55.08
N ALA A 12 26.31 11.30 -54.18
CA ALA A 12 25.58 10.18 -53.58
C ALA A 12 24.54 10.74 -52.60
N MET A 13 23.27 10.82 -53.03
CA MET A 13 22.14 11.01 -52.10
C MET A 13 21.92 9.71 -51.36
N GLY A 14 22.47 9.63 -50.13
CA GLY A 14 22.10 8.60 -49.18
C GLY A 14 20.68 8.81 -48.72
N PHE A 15 19.74 8.01 -49.16
CA PHE A 15 18.44 7.86 -48.52
C PHE A 15 18.67 7.24 -47.12
N LEU A 16 18.63 8.08 -46.09
CA LEU A 16 18.40 7.63 -44.73
C LEU A 16 16.92 7.17 -44.66
N ALA A 17 16.71 5.88 -44.92
CA ALA A 17 15.46 5.24 -44.49
C ALA A 17 15.46 5.26 -42.97
N ALA A 18 14.81 6.26 -42.38
CA ALA A 18 14.41 6.18 -40.98
C ALA A 18 13.42 5.00 -40.87
N CYS A 19 13.91 3.85 -40.39
CA CYS A 19 13.02 2.82 -39.90
C CYS A 19 12.26 3.46 -38.75
N SER A 20 11.04 3.92 -39.00
CA SER A 20 10.08 4.15 -37.94
C SER A 20 9.70 2.75 -37.45
N GLU A 21 10.34 2.31 -36.36
CA GLU A 21 9.85 1.14 -35.64
C GLU A 21 8.41 1.44 -35.28
N THR A 22 7.47 0.64 -35.78
CA THR A 22 6.09 0.70 -35.34
C THR A 22 6.12 0.35 -33.85
N PRO A 23 5.62 1.21 -32.95
CA PRO A 23 5.64 0.90 -31.54
C PRO A 23 4.95 -0.45 -31.30
N ALA A 24 5.53 -1.29 -30.45
CA ALA A 24 4.89 -2.53 -30.06
C ALA A 24 3.55 -2.19 -29.37
N PRO A 25 2.47 -2.96 -29.65
CA PRO A 25 1.18 -2.71 -28.99
C PRO A 25 1.33 -2.91 -27.47
N VAL A 26 0.71 -2.02 -26.70
CA VAL A 26 0.53 -2.21 -25.27
C VAL A 26 -0.61 -3.23 -25.02
N GLU A 27 -0.65 -3.83 -23.85
CA GLU A 27 -1.69 -4.81 -23.51
C GLU A 27 -3.08 -4.17 -23.43
N LEU A 28 -3.17 -3.01 -22.76
CA LEU A 28 -4.45 -2.34 -22.49
C LEU A 28 -4.32 -0.84 -22.69
N ALA A 29 -5.33 -0.25 -23.33
CA ALA A 29 -5.57 1.19 -23.36
C ALA A 29 -6.93 1.53 -22.74
N ILE A 30 -6.97 2.54 -21.87
CA ILE A 30 -8.21 3.12 -21.32
C ILE A 30 -8.38 4.50 -21.93
N GLU A 31 -9.30 4.62 -22.88
CA GLU A 31 -9.49 5.82 -23.69
C GLU A 31 -10.52 6.78 -23.12
N ASN A 32 -10.39 8.06 -23.47
CA ASN A 32 -11.38 9.11 -23.21
C ASN A 32 -11.73 9.31 -21.74
N VAL A 33 -10.80 9.00 -20.86
CA VAL A 33 -11.02 9.02 -19.41
C VAL A 33 -10.67 10.37 -18.80
N THR A 34 -11.36 10.74 -17.73
CA THR A 34 -10.99 11.85 -16.86
C THR A 34 -10.15 11.29 -15.69
N LEU A 35 -8.92 11.75 -15.54
CA LEU A 35 -8.03 11.35 -14.46
C LEU A 35 -8.21 12.23 -13.24
N VAL A 36 -8.37 11.60 -12.07
CA VAL A 36 -8.48 12.27 -10.77
C VAL A 36 -7.54 11.60 -9.79
N ASP A 37 -6.59 12.34 -9.27
CA ASP A 37 -5.68 11.89 -8.22
C ASP A 37 -5.44 13.01 -7.18
N ALA A 38 -4.76 12.68 -6.08
CA ALA A 38 -4.54 13.62 -4.97
C ALA A 38 -3.41 14.64 -5.22
N VAL A 39 -2.63 14.46 -6.28
CA VAL A 39 -1.39 15.22 -6.51
C VAL A 39 -1.54 16.20 -7.65
N ASN A 40 -2.30 15.83 -8.68
CA ASN A 40 -2.46 16.61 -9.90
C ASN A 40 -3.86 17.25 -10.00
N PRO A 41 -4.02 18.36 -10.70
CA PRO A 41 -5.35 18.83 -11.13
C PRO A 41 -6.07 17.74 -11.95
N THR A 42 -7.40 17.75 -11.93
CA THR A 42 -8.21 16.89 -12.80
C THR A 42 -7.80 17.06 -14.27
N ARG A 43 -7.57 15.96 -14.97
CA ARG A 43 -7.12 15.92 -16.38
C ARG A 43 -8.14 15.19 -17.22
N GLU A 44 -8.88 15.94 -18.03
CA GLU A 44 -9.88 15.41 -18.94
C GLU A 44 -9.27 14.94 -20.26
N GLY A 45 -9.99 14.10 -21.01
CA GLY A 45 -9.64 13.67 -22.35
C GLY A 45 -8.26 13.00 -22.41
N LYS A 46 -8.01 12.01 -21.54
CA LYS A 46 -6.77 11.24 -21.52
C LYS A 46 -6.99 9.81 -21.96
N THR A 47 -5.92 9.21 -22.47
CA THR A 47 -5.81 7.78 -22.70
C THR A 47 -4.65 7.24 -21.86
N VAL A 48 -4.91 6.20 -21.08
CA VAL A 48 -3.92 5.56 -20.21
C VAL A 48 -3.49 4.24 -20.85
N LEU A 49 -2.18 4.10 -21.09
CA LEU A 49 -1.57 2.93 -21.69
C LEU A 49 -0.95 2.06 -20.58
N VAL A 50 -1.31 0.79 -20.58
CA VAL A 50 -0.87 -0.17 -19.56
C VAL A 50 -0.17 -1.36 -20.23
N ASN A 51 0.94 -1.78 -19.67
CA ASN A 51 1.67 -2.98 -20.08
C ASN A 51 2.24 -3.66 -18.83
N ASP A 52 2.16 -4.98 -18.76
CA ASP A 52 2.60 -5.77 -17.58
C ASP A 52 2.04 -5.21 -16.25
N GLY A 53 0.75 -4.85 -16.24
CA GLY A 53 0.10 -4.28 -15.05
C GLY A 53 0.60 -2.90 -14.62
N THR A 54 1.43 -2.24 -15.44
CA THR A 54 2.04 -0.94 -15.14
C THR A 54 1.55 0.12 -16.14
N ILE A 55 1.19 1.31 -15.65
CA ILE A 55 0.94 2.47 -16.51
C ILE A 55 2.26 2.89 -17.13
N VAL A 56 2.38 2.70 -18.45
CA VAL A 56 3.60 3.05 -19.20
C VAL A 56 3.56 4.44 -19.77
N GLU A 57 2.36 4.96 -20.09
CA GLU A 57 2.19 6.31 -20.62
C GLU A 57 0.76 6.83 -20.39
N ILE A 58 0.62 8.14 -20.33
CA ILE A 58 -0.66 8.86 -20.34
C ILE A 58 -0.59 9.90 -21.47
N ILE A 59 -1.40 9.71 -22.49
CA ILE A 59 -1.46 10.55 -23.69
C ILE A 59 -2.78 11.32 -23.78
N ASP A 60 -2.87 12.29 -24.66
CA ASP A 60 -4.13 12.97 -24.96
C ASP A 60 -5.04 12.08 -25.81
N SER A 61 -6.36 12.13 -25.55
CA SER A 61 -7.33 11.40 -26.37
C SER A 61 -7.23 11.82 -27.84
N GLY A 62 -7.30 10.83 -28.73
CA GLY A 62 -7.14 11.03 -30.16
C GLY A 62 -5.68 10.98 -30.64
N THR A 63 -4.71 10.77 -29.76
CA THR A 63 -3.34 10.42 -30.14
C THR A 63 -3.29 8.96 -30.61
N ASP A 64 -2.58 8.67 -31.68
CA ASP A 64 -2.44 7.31 -32.21
C ASP A 64 -1.64 6.44 -31.25
N PHE A 65 -2.12 5.23 -31.00
CA PHE A 65 -1.45 4.17 -30.24
C PHE A 65 -1.82 2.80 -30.80
N LEU A 66 -1.14 1.76 -30.34
CA LEU A 66 -1.50 0.36 -30.60
C LEU A 66 -1.71 -0.36 -29.27
N ALA A 67 -2.86 -1.02 -29.11
CA ALA A 67 -3.18 -1.81 -27.93
C ALA A 67 -3.83 -3.14 -28.34
N THR A 68 -3.64 -4.17 -27.52
CA THR A 68 -4.30 -5.48 -27.68
C THR A 68 -5.77 -5.38 -27.26
N GLU A 69 -6.04 -4.66 -26.16
CA GLU A 69 -7.36 -4.40 -25.61
C GLU A 69 -7.57 -2.90 -25.41
N THR A 70 -8.78 -2.43 -25.68
CA THR A 70 -9.15 -1.02 -25.49
C THR A 70 -10.48 -0.92 -24.74
N ILE A 71 -10.49 -0.11 -23.68
CA ILE A 71 -11.69 0.23 -22.91
C ILE A 71 -12.06 1.67 -23.22
N ASP A 72 -13.24 1.91 -23.82
CA ASP A 72 -13.79 3.25 -23.91
C ASP A 72 -14.36 3.69 -22.56
N ALA A 73 -13.70 4.68 -21.96
CA ALA A 73 -14.05 5.26 -20.67
C ALA A 73 -14.69 6.66 -20.82
N THR A 74 -15.33 6.95 -21.96
CA THR A 74 -16.03 8.23 -22.18
C THR A 74 -17.03 8.49 -21.05
N GLY A 75 -16.92 9.66 -20.42
CA GLY A 75 -17.74 10.09 -19.29
C GLY A 75 -17.44 9.39 -17.96
N LYS A 76 -16.37 8.60 -17.89
CA LYS A 76 -15.90 7.95 -16.66
C LYS A 76 -14.68 8.64 -16.08
N TYR A 77 -14.42 8.32 -14.82
CA TYR A 77 -13.27 8.81 -14.07
C TYR A 77 -12.35 7.64 -13.72
N LEU A 78 -11.06 7.83 -13.90
CA LEU A 78 -10.03 6.91 -13.40
C LEU A 78 -9.40 7.54 -12.16
N ILE A 79 -9.46 6.80 -11.08
CA ILE A 79 -8.89 7.17 -9.78
C ILE A 79 -7.88 6.11 -9.35
N PRO A 80 -6.92 6.42 -8.46
CA PRO A 80 -6.14 5.39 -7.79
C PRO A 80 -7.05 4.39 -7.08
N GLY A 81 -6.64 3.13 -7.03
CA GLY A 81 -7.37 2.11 -6.30
C GLY A 81 -7.59 2.52 -4.85
N LEU A 82 -8.78 2.24 -4.32
CA LEU A 82 -9.15 2.62 -2.97
C LEU A 82 -8.36 1.80 -1.94
N TRP A 83 -8.14 2.41 -0.78
CA TRP A 83 -7.54 1.79 0.39
C TRP A 83 -8.56 1.64 1.50
N ASP A 84 -8.63 0.45 2.10
CA ASP A 84 -9.21 0.28 3.42
C ASP A 84 -8.09 0.09 4.45
N PHE A 85 -7.96 1.05 5.36
CA PHE A 85 -6.87 1.11 6.33
C PHE A 85 -7.15 0.34 7.62
N HIS A 86 -8.34 -0.27 7.79
CA HIS A 86 -8.71 -0.94 9.02
C HIS A 86 -9.64 -2.11 8.76
N VAL A 87 -9.06 -3.25 8.45
CA VAL A 87 -9.79 -4.51 8.27
C VAL A 87 -9.25 -5.60 9.22
N HIS A 88 -10.02 -6.66 9.37
CA HIS A 88 -9.66 -7.86 10.13
C HIS A 88 -10.15 -9.10 9.36
N PHE A 89 -9.29 -9.75 8.62
CA PHE A 89 -9.65 -10.93 7.83
C PHE A 89 -10.03 -12.13 8.68
N THR A 90 -9.53 -12.21 9.90
CA THR A 90 -9.76 -13.33 10.83
C THR A 90 -10.79 -13.03 11.92
N TYR A 91 -11.48 -11.88 11.84
CA TYR A 91 -12.52 -11.52 12.83
C TYR A 91 -13.69 -12.52 12.86
N ASP A 92 -14.11 -12.98 11.70
CA ASP A 92 -15.17 -13.96 11.54
C ASP A 92 -14.86 -14.86 10.34
N ALA A 93 -14.46 -16.09 10.63
CA ALA A 93 -14.04 -17.07 9.63
C ALA A 93 -15.09 -17.34 8.53
N ARG A 94 -16.37 -17.05 8.78
CA ARG A 94 -17.44 -17.20 7.78
C ARG A 94 -17.29 -16.25 6.59
N PHE A 95 -16.58 -15.13 6.77
CA PHE A 95 -16.42 -14.10 5.75
C PHE A 95 -15.03 -14.06 5.13
N THR A 96 -14.04 -14.68 5.74
CA THR A 96 -12.62 -14.63 5.31
C THR A 96 -12.47 -14.85 3.81
N ASP A 97 -13.02 -15.91 3.27
CA ASP A 97 -12.88 -16.26 1.86
C ASP A 97 -13.60 -15.28 0.90
N ALA A 98 -14.65 -14.62 1.37
CA ALA A 98 -15.41 -13.68 0.54
C ALA A 98 -14.83 -12.25 0.55
N MET A 99 -14.05 -11.89 1.57
CA MET A 99 -13.61 -10.51 1.80
C MET A 99 -12.79 -9.97 0.63
N ALA A 100 -11.83 -10.73 0.10
CA ALA A 100 -10.98 -10.29 -0.99
C ALA A 100 -11.79 -9.89 -2.23
N GLY A 101 -12.72 -10.74 -2.65
CA GLY A 101 -13.61 -10.48 -3.78
C GLY A 101 -14.53 -9.28 -3.54
N LEU A 102 -15.05 -9.12 -2.32
CA LEU A 102 -15.90 -7.99 -1.94
C LEU A 102 -15.12 -6.66 -1.98
N PHE A 103 -13.90 -6.63 -1.47
CA PHE A 103 -13.04 -5.44 -1.56
C PHE A 103 -12.81 -5.02 -3.00
N LEU A 104 -12.38 -5.94 -3.86
CA LEU A 104 -12.14 -5.63 -5.27
C LEU A 104 -13.42 -5.22 -6.00
N TYR A 105 -14.55 -5.85 -5.72
CA TYR A 105 -15.84 -5.48 -6.30
C TYR A 105 -16.21 -4.02 -5.99
N HIS A 106 -15.81 -3.51 -4.84
CA HIS A 106 -16.02 -2.12 -4.45
C HIS A 106 -14.85 -1.16 -4.78
N GLY A 107 -13.87 -1.63 -5.57
CA GLY A 107 -12.72 -0.81 -5.98
C GLY A 107 -11.64 -0.65 -4.91
N VAL A 108 -11.72 -1.39 -3.79
CA VAL A 108 -10.68 -1.42 -2.77
C VAL A 108 -9.61 -2.41 -3.21
N THR A 109 -8.48 -1.86 -3.67
CA THR A 109 -7.35 -2.63 -4.20
C THR A 109 -6.22 -2.80 -3.20
N ASN A 110 -6.32 -2.15 -2.05
CA ASN A 110 -5.31 -2.18 -0.99
C ASN A 110 -6.00 -2.23 0.36
N VAL A 111 -5.52 -3.10 1.25
CA VAL A 111 -6.08 -3.25 2.60
C VAL A 111 -4.98 -3.30 3.66
N ARG A 112 -5.31 -2.77 4.85
CA ARG A 112 -4.49 -2.95 6.05
C ARG A 112 -5.25 -3.81 7.04
N ASP A 113 -4.77 -5.04 7.25
CA ASP A 113 -5.25 -5.87 8.36
C ASP A 113 -4.60 -5.39 9.66
N THR A 114 -5.42 -4.90 10.57
CA THR A 114 -4.98 -4.23 11.81
C THR A 114 -5.09 -5.11 13.03
N GLY A 115 -5.34 -6.43 12.88
CA GLY A 115 -5.38 -7.36 14.01
C GLY A 115 -5.83 -8.75 13.63
N GLY A 116 -5.02 -9.73 13.98
CA GLY A 116 -5.27 -11.16 13.85
C GLY A 116 -4.12 -11.95 14.42
N LEU A 117 -4.41 -13.07 15.10
CA LEU A 117 -3.37 -13.98 15.60
C LEU A 117 -2.55 -14.50 14.40
N LEU A 118 -1.23 -14.60 14.56
CA LEU A 118 -0.34 -15.00 13.46
C LEU A 118 -0.72 -16.36 12.86
N GLU A 119 -1.10 -17.31 13.72
CA GLU A 119 -1.49 -18.66 13.31
C GLU A 119 -2.71 -18.69 12.37
N ASP A 120 -3.65 -17.76 12.56
CA ASP A 120 -4.85 -17.65 11.74
C ASP A 120 -4.64 -16.72 10.52
N LEU A 121 -3.88 -15.65 10.71
CA LEU A 121 -3.72 -14.59 9.70
C LEU A 121 -2.71 -14.95 8.61
N LEU A 122 -1.59 -15.60 8.97
CA LEU A 122 -0.54 -15.90 7.98
C LEU A 122 -1.02 -16.77 6.81
N PRO A 123 -1.83 -17.82 7.01
CA PRO A 123 -2.40 -18.58 5.89
C PRO A 123 -3.26 -17.71 4.96
N VAL A 124 -4.02 -16.75 5.52
CA VAL A 124 -4.81 -15.80 4.73
C VAL A 124 -3.91 -14.88 3.92
N VAL A 125 -2.88 -14.30 4.55
CA VAL A 125 -1.89 -13.44 3.88
C VAL A 125 -1.18 -14.18 2.74
N GLU A 126 -0.79 -15.42 2.97
CA GLU A 126 -0.15 -16.28 1.96
C GLU A 126 -1.08 -16.50 0.76
N ASN A 127 -2.34 -16.85 1.01
CA ASN A 127 -3.34 -17.03 -0.05
C ASN A 127 -3.59 -15.74 -0.84
N LEU A 128 -3.70 -14.59 -0.16
CA LEU A 128 -3.92 -13.30 -0.83
C LEU A 128 -2.71 -12.83 -1.65
N ARG A 129 -1.50 -13.28 -1.32
CA ARG A 129 -0.26 -12.95 -2.02
C ARG A 129 0.16 -13.97 -3.07
N ALA A 130 -0.59 -15.07 -3.22
CA ALA A 130 -0.31 -16.07 -4.24
C ALA A 130 -0.35 -15.42 -5.64
N PRO A 131 0.54 -15.83 -6.57
CA PRO A 131 0.64 -15.19 -7.90
C PRO A 131 -0.66 -15.23 -8.70
N GLU A 132 -1.50 -16.24 -8.48
CA GLU A 132 -2.79 -16.43 -9.14
C GLU A 132 -3.97 -15.78 -8.39
N ALA A 133 -3.72 -15.19 -7.22
CA ALA A 133 -4.78 -14.63 -6.40
C ALA A 133 -5.38 -13.37 -7.02
N ILE A 134 -6.70 -13.34 -7.11
CA ILE A 134 -7.47 -12.13 -7.44
C ILE A 134 -7.87 -11.48 -6.11
N ALA A 135 -6.98 -10.67 -5.55
CA ALA A 135 -7.10 -10.11 -4.22
C ALA A 135 -6.51 -8.70 -4.13
N PRO A 136 -6.95 -7.87 -3.17
CA PRO A 136 -6.28 -6.61 -2.88
C PRO A 136 -4.87 -6.88 -2.32
N ALA A 137 -3.96 -5.93 -2.54
CA ALA A 137 -2.67 -5.96 -1.87
C ALA A 137 -2.87 -5.80 -0.36
N ILE A 138 -2.21 -6.66 0.44
CA ILE A 138 -2.38 -6.70 1.89
C ILE A 138 -1.12 -6.28 2.63
N TRP A 139 -1.31 -5.35 3.57
CA TRP A 139 -0.39 -4.99 4.65
C TRP A 139 -1.01 -5.43 5.97
N PHE A 140 -0.26 -6.07 6.85
CA PHE A 140 -0.80 -6.58 8.10
C PHE A 140 0.06 -6.23 9.31
N ALA A 141 -0.59 -6.14 10.47
CA ALA A 141 0.05 -5.85 11.74
C ALA A 141 0.37 -7.12 12.55
N GLY A 142 -0.32 -8.23 12.30
CA GLY A 142 -0.37 -9.34 13.22
C GLY A 142 -1.30 -9.05 14.41
N PRO A 143 -1.11 -9.67 15.58
CA PRO A 143 -2.01 -9.50 16.71
C PRO A 143 -2.00 -8.08 17.28
N LEU A 144 -3.12 -7.69 17.86
CA LEU A 144 -3.23 -6.50 18.68
C LEU A 144 -2.29 -6.63 19.88
N LEU A 145 -1.36 -5.69 20.04
CA LEU A 145 -0.51 -5.62 21.23
C LEU A 145 -1.32 -4.97 22.35
N ASP A 146 -1.94 -5.78 23.21
CA ASP A 146 -2.72 -5.31 24.34
C ASP A 146 -1.90 -5.36 25.64
N GLY A 147 -2.50 -5.00 26.78
CA GLY A 147 -1.87 -5.12 28.09
C GLY A 147 -1.86 -6.55 28.63
N GLY A 148 -1.73 -6.70 29.95
CA GLY A 148 -1.87 -7.99 30.63
C GLY A 148 -3.25 -8.63 30.47
N ASP A 149 -4.29 -7.79 30.46
CA ASP A 149 -5.64 -8.17 30.11
C ASP A 149 -5.85 -7.88 28.60
N VAL A 150 -6.37 -8.87 27.87
CA VAL A 150 -6.59 -8.75 26.42
C VAL A 150 -8.06 -8.57 26.14
N VAL A 151 -8.42 -7.49 25.44
CA VAL A 151 -9.84 -7.19 25.11
C VAL A 151 -10.37 -8.20 24.09
N TYR A 152 -9.62 -8.47 23.03
CA TYR A 152 -9.94 -9.48 22.01
C TYR A 152 -9.25 -10.80 22.32
N ASP A 153 -9.73 -11.47 23.36
CA ASP A 153 -9.10 -12.60 24.03
C ASP A 153 -9.40 -13.99 23.43
N GLY A 154 -10.34 -14.08 22.50
CA GLY A 154 -10.82 -15.35 21.93
C GLY A 154 -11.86 -16.08 22.80
N ILE A 155 -12.31 -15.49 23.91
CA ILE A 155 -13.31 -16.07 24.84
C ILE A 155 -14.63 -15.32 24.71
N ASN A 156 -14.62 -14.01 24.94
CA ASN A 156 -15.80 -13.15 24.86
C ASN A 156 -15.90 -12.43 23.52
N LEU A 157 -14.78 -12.13 22.93
CA LEU A 157 -14.62 -11.52 21.62
C LEU A 157 -13.69 -12.39 20.75
N PRO A 158 -13.68 -12.22 19.43
CA PRO A 158 -12.74 -12.95 18.57
C PRO A 158 -11.29 -12.82 19.05
N GLY A 159 -10.48 -13.87 18.88
CA GLY A 159 -9.07 -13.86 19.26
C GLY A 159 -8.25 -13.06 18.24
N LEU A 160 -7.95 -11.81 18.56
CA LEU A 160 -7.16 -10.93 17.69
C LEU A 160 -5.94 -10.35 18.40
N GLY A 161 -5.90 -10.41 19.74
CA GLY A 161 -4.90 -9.77 20.57
C GLY A 161 -3.98 -10.75 21.28
N VAL A 162 -2.83 -10.23 21.73
CA VAL A 162 -1.88 -10.94 22.60
C VAL A 162 -1.56 -10.09 23.82
N ALA A 163 -1.37 -10.78 24.95
CA ALA A 163 -1.00 -10.13 26.19
C ALA A 163 0.43 -9.62 26.15
N ASN A 164 0.64 -8.45 26.75
CA ASN A 164 1.93 -7.86 27.02
C ASN A 164 1.90 -7.30 28.44
N ALA A 165 1.95 -8.18 29.43
CA ALA A 165 1.93 -7.79 30.84
C ALA A 165 3.25 -7.13 31.26
N THR A 166 4.33 -7.39 30.56
CA THR A 166 5.67 -6.88 30.83
C THR A 166 6.35 -6.33 29.58
N PRO A 167 7.34 -5.40 29.73
CA PRO A 167 8.18 -4.94 28.63
C PRO A 167 8.89 -6.07 27.86
N ASP A 168 9.29 -7.14 28.51
CA ASP A 168 10.00 -8.25 27.87
C ASP A 168 9.05 -9.12 27.03
N GLU A 169 7.82 -9.33 27.48
CA GLU A 169 6.79 -9.99 26.68
C GLU A 169 6.47 -9.17 25.42
N ALA A 170 6.35 -7.85 25.53
CA ALA A 170 6.12 -6.98 24.40
C ALA A 170 7.25 -7.08 23.36
N ARG A 171 8.52 -7.07 23.80
CA ARG A 171 9.67 -7.24 22.91
C ARG A 171 9.66 -8.60 22.22
N ALA A 172 9.32 -9.67 22.94
CA ALA A 172 9.25 -11.00 22.37
C ALA A 172 8.14 -11.12 21.31
N ASN A 173 6.95 -10.58 21.61
CA ASN A 173 5.83 -10.55 20.66
C ASN A 173 6.19 -9.73 19.40
N ILE A 174 6.82 -8.56 19.56
CA ILE A 174 7.26 -7.75 18.42
C ILE A 174 8.30 -8.47 17.58
N ALA A 175 9.22 -9.22 18.20
CA ALA A 175 10.18 -10.03 17.46
C ALA A 175 9.47 -11.05 16.57
N ALA A 176 8.51 -11.80 17.11
CA ALA A 176 7.74 -12.78 16.36
C ALA A 176 6.91 -12.14 15.22
N ILE A 177 6.27 -11.00 15.49
CA ILE A 177 5.49 -10.24 14.51
C ILE A 177 6.40 -9.76 13.36
N HIS A 178 7.57 -9.24 13.68
CA HIS A 178 8.55 -8.80 12.68
C HIS A 178 9.05 -9.97 11.83
N GLU A 179 9.39 -11.09 12.45
CA GLU A 179 9.85 -12.31 11.76
C GLU A 179 8.76 -12.88 10.84
N ALA A 180 7.49 -12.73 11.21
CA ALA A 180 6.35 -13.08 10.37
C ALA A 180 6.15 -12.16 9.16
N GLY A 181 6.94 -11.08 9.02
CA GLY A 181 6.88 -10.16 7.89
C GLY A 181 5.74 -9.13 7.98
N ALA A 182 5.29 -8.80 9.20
CA ALA A 182 4.32 -7.73 9.40
C ALA A 182 4.85 -6.38 8.92
N SER A 183 3.94 -5.56 8.41
CA SER A 183 4.27 -4.25 7.82
C SER A 183 4.29 -3.12 8.85
N PHE A 184 3.63 -3.32 9.97
CA PHE A 184 3.48 -2.35 11.06
C PHE A 184 3.02 -3.08 12.34
N LEU A 185 2.97 -2.37 13.46
CA LEU A 185 2.43 -2.87 14.74
C LEU A 185 1.10 -2.18 15.06
N LYS A 186 0.22 -2.89 15.75
CA LYS A 186 -1.04 -2.33 16.25
C LYS A 186 -1.08 -2.39 17.78
N ILE A 187 -1.02 -1.23 18.44
CA ILE A 187 -1.22 -1.10 19.89
C ILE A 187 -2.72 -1.02 20.17
N TYR A 188 -3.13 -1.67 21.27
CA TYR A 188 -4.52 -1.69 21.72
C TYR A 188 -4.70 -1.04 23.11
N GLU A 189 -5.81 -1.31 23.82
CA GLU A 189 -6.33 -0.43 24.87
C GLU A 189 -5.66 -0.57 26.23
N MET A 190 -5.24 -1.78 26.63
CA MET A 190 -4.87 -2.08 28.02
C MET A 190 -3.37 -1.97 28.30
N VAL A 191 -2.61 -1.38 27.38
CA VAL A 191 -1.15 -1.26 27.49
C VAL A 191 -0.77 -0.26 28.59
N THR A 192 0.12 -0.70 29.50
CA THR A 192 0.70 0.18 30.53
C THR A 192 1.76 1.13 29.93
N PRO A 193 2.08 2.26 30.61
CA PRO A 193 3.12 3.17 30.12
C PRO A 193 4.48 2.49 29.90
N GLU A 194 4.90 1.60 30.80
CA GLU A 194 6.19 0.90 30.73
C GLU A 194 6.24 -0.05 29.53
N VAL A 195 5.14 -0.76 29.26
CA VAL A 195 5.01 -1.64 28.11
C VAL A 195 4.96 -0.83 26.82
N PHE A 196 4.23 0.30 26.82
CA PHE A 196 4.17 1.19 25.66
C PHE A 196 5.56 1.72 25.26
N GLU A 197 6.37 2.19 26.22
CA GLU A 197 7.76 2.63 25.97
C GLU A 197 8.60 1.50 25.36
N ALA A 198 8.44 0.27 25.86
CA ALA A 198 9.13 -0.88 25.30
C ALA A 198 8.71 -1.21 23.87
N ILE A 199 7.40 -1.07 23.56
CA ILE A 199 6.88 -1.25 22.20
C ILE A 199 7.48 -0.21 21.27
N VAL A 200 7.48 1.08 21.66
CA VAL A 200 8.02 2.17 20.84
C VAL A 200 9.52 2.00 20.58
N ASP A 201 10.30 1.63 21.61
CA ASP A 201 11.73 1.38 21.49
C ASP A 201 12.02 0.20 20.55
N GLU A 202 11.35 -0.93 20.75
CA GLU A 202 11.58 -2.14 19.94
C GLU A 202 11.11 -1.98 18.49
N ALA A 203 9.96 -1.31 18.28
CA ALA A 203 9.48 -0.96 16.94
C ALA A 203 10.49 -0.08 16.19
N GLY A 204 11.05 0.91 16.88
CA GLY A 204 12.08 1.79 16.32
C GLY A 204 13.35 1.05 15.88
N LYS A 205 13.82 0.08 16.69
CA LYS A 205 14.98 -0.78 16.35
C LYS A 205 14.74 -1.62 15.10
N ARG A 206 13.48 -2.04 14.87
CA ARG A 206 13.09 -2.91 13.75
C ARG A 206 12.57 -2.13 12.54
N GLY A 207 12.43 -0.81 12.64
CA GLY A 207 11.90 0.03 11.58
C GLY A 207 10.40 -0.19 11.32
N LEU A 208 9.65 -0.72 12.30
CA LEU A 208 8.22 -0.97 12.19
C LEU A 208 7.41 0.28 12.55
N PRO A 209 6.56 0.80 11.65
CA PRO A 209 5.58 1.82 12.01
C PRO A 209 4.60 1.31 13.06
N ILE A 210 4.06 2.22 13.86
CA ILE A 210 3.06 1.91 14.88
C ILE A 210 1.73 2.55 14.51
N ALA A 211 0.65 1.77 14.52
CA ALA A 211 -0.72 2.22 14.55
C ALA A 211 -1.33 1.90 15.93
N GLY A 212 -2.25 2.71 16.43
CA GLY A 212 -2.83 2.46 17.75
C GLY A 212 -4.21 3.05 17.93
N MET A 213 -4.96 2.50 18.89
CA MET A 213 -6.01 3.19 19.58
C MET A 213 -5.39 3.78 20.85
N CYS A 214 -5.75 5.05 21.16
CA CYS A 214 -5.29 5.65 22.40
C CYS A 214 -6.01 4.95 23.56
N PRO A 215 -5.29 4.28 24.46
CA PRO A 215 -5.94 3.65 25.63
C PRO A 215 -6.58 4.74 26.49
N TYR A 216 -7.84 4.56 26.84
CA TYR A 216 -8.54 5.47 27.75
C TYR A 216 -8.46 4.90 29.18
N PRO A 217 -8.04 5.66 30.18
CA PRO A 217 -7.44 6.99 30.27
C PRO A 217 -5.94 6.94 30.56
N CYS A 218 -5.12 6.66 29.59
CA CYS A 218 -3.70 6.76 29.83
C CYS A 218 -3.30 8.24 29.84
N GLY A 219 -2.70 8.71 30.93
CA GLY A 219 -2.09 10.03 31.02
C GLY A 219 -0.96 10.28 30.02
N LEU A 220 -0.83 9.44 29.00
CA LEU A 220 0.15 9.53 27.90
C LEU A 220 -0.06 10.76 27.01
N GLU A 221 -1.29 11.31 26.96
CA GLU A 221 -1.57 12.55 26.23
C GLU A 221 -0.69 13.75 26.62
N ARG A 222 -0.10 13.73 27.82
CA ARG A 222 0.62 14.89 28.36
C ARG A 222 2.12 14.73 28.48
N SER A 223 2.66 13.54 28.34
CA SER A 223 4.06 13.29 28.69
C SER A 223 4.99 12.92 27.55
N HIS A 224 4.46 12.54 26.37
CA HIS A 224 5.34 12.15 25.28
C HIS A 224 5.37 13.19 24.16
N PRO A 225 6.51 13.87 23.90
CA PRO A 225 6.61 14.95 22.92
C PRO A 225 6.28 14.56 21.48
N ARG A 226 6.21 13.26 21.18
CA ARG A 226 5.84 12.73 19.86
C ARG A 226 4.33 12.60 19.64
N PHE A 227 3.50 12.82 20.67
CA PHE A 227 2.03 12.62 20.65
C PHE A 227 1.24 13.88 21.01
N SER A 228 1.80 15.08 20.83
CA SER A 228 1.23 16.35 21.24
C SER A 228 -0.09 16.75 20.54
N HIS A 229 -0.68 15.91 19.68
CA HIS A 229 -1.90 16.23 18.93
C HIS A 229 -3.02 15.18 19.03
N TRP A 230 -3.03 14.38 20.09
CA TRP A 230 -4.10 13.41 20.32
C TRP A 230 -5.14 13.97 21.27
N SER A 231 -5.97 14.87 20.81
CA SER A 231 -7.18 15.25 21.50
C SER A 231 -8.37 14.67 20.74
N THR A 232 -9.20 13.95 21.50
CA THR A 232 -10.55 13.49 21.15
C THR A 232 -10.63 12.17 20.37
N CYS A 233 -11.29 11.22 20.99
CA CYS A 233 -11.88 9.98 20.53
C CYS A 233 -12.21 9.96 19.02
N ALA A 234 -11.21 9.70 18.20
CA ALA A 234 -11.38 9.41 16.80
C ALA A 234 -10.39 8.30 16.45
N ILE A 235 -10.84 7.31 15.71
CA ILE A 235 -10.00 6.29 15.11
C ILE A 235 -9.04 6.99 14.14
N THR A 236 -7.91 7.46 14.65
CA THR A 236 -6.89 8.10 13.84
C THR A 236 -5.73 7.12 13.74
N SER A 237 -5.70 6.35 12.66
CA SER A 237 -4.53 5.58 12.30
C SER A 237 -3.43 6.54 11.86
N LEU A 238 -2.60 7.00 12.80
CA LEU A 238 -1.43 7.78 12.49
C LEU A 238 -0.29 6.82 12.14
N ILE A 239 0.18 6.87 10.91
CA ILE A 239 1.46 6.27 10.52
C ILE A 239 2.53 7.24 10.99
N ALA A 240 3.04 7.05 12.20
CA ALA A 240 4.26 7.71 12.62
C ALA A 240 5.43 6.97 11.96
N SER A 241 5.92 7.48 10.83
CA SER A 241 7.22 7.08 10.31
C SER A 241 8.29 7.60 11.29
N VAL A 242 8.89 6.70 12.05
CA VAL A 242 10.05 7.01 12.89
C VAL A 242 11.26 7.11 11.96
N THR A 243 11.47 8.28 11.35
CA THR A 243 12.79 8.64 10.85
C THR A 243 13.60 9.23 12.01
N PRO A 244 14.79 8.69 12.33
CA PRO A 244 15.65 9.32 13.31
C PRO A 244 16.16 10.62 12.70
N LYS A 245 15.57 11.76 13.07
CA LYS A 245 16.22 13.04 12.89
C LYS A 245 17.01 13.35 14.15
N HIS A 246 18.33 13.44 14.01
CA HIS A 246 19.21 14.04 14.98
C HIS A 246 18.61 15.35 15.46
N CYS A 247 18.37 15.44 16.77
CA CYS A 247 18.22 16.74 17.44
C CYS A 247 19.62 17.25 17.71
N GLU A 248 20.04 18.28 17.00
CA GLU A 248 20.98 19.26 17.49
C GLU A 248 20.24 20.36 18.26
#